data_26f7881c3db03b62ddd181f0ebfa61f0
#
_entry.id   26f7881c3db03b62ddd181f0ebfa61f0
#
_cell.length_a   1.000
_cell.length_b   1.000
_cell.length_c   1.000
_cell.angle_alpha   90.00
_cell.angle_beta   90.00
_cell.angle_gamma   90.00
#
_symmetry.space_group_name_H-M   'P 1'
#
loop_
_entity.id
_entity.type
_entity.pdbx_description
1 polymer ?
#
loop_
_entity_poly.entity_id
_entity_poly.type
_entity_poly.pdbx_seq_one_letter_code
_entity_poly.pdbx_strand_id
1 'polypeptide(L)'
;MKVLKITALAALIALLIACGKQQNSQTSANGNQQRVSQQAADPKIERGKAVYDETGCATCHAIGEIGGRTGPSLDKIGSKYDTEKLKGILLNPKTLNPNTVMPPFEGSEEDLEALLAYLLSLK
;
A
#
# COMPACT_ATOMS: atom_id res chain seq x y z
N MET A 1 -30.66 -0.51 61.82
CA MET A 1 -29.35 -1.25 61.91
C MET A 1 -28.92 -1.74 60.55
N LYS A 2 -28.66 -0.84 59.59
CA LYS A 2 -28.21 -1.21 58.23
C LYS A 2 -27.16 -0.25 57.63
N VAL A 3 -26.48 0.56 58.46
CA VAL A 3 -25.56 1.60 58.01
C VAL A 3 -24.06 1.28 58.28
N LEU A 4 -23.78 0.12 58.84
CA LEU A 4 -22.41 -0.19 59.32
C LEU A 4 -21.59 -1.16 58.41
N LYS A 5 -22.07 -1.43 57.19
CA LYS A 5 -21.36 -2.37 56.29
C LYS A 5 -20.79 -1.76 55.00
N ILE A 6 -20.88 -0.42 54.83
CA ILE A 6 -20.43 0.24 53.60
C ILE A 6 -19.04 0.88 53.75
N THR A 7 -18.52 1.06 54.97
CA THR A 7 -17.24 1.71 55.21
C THR A 7 -15.98 0.83 55.03
N ALA A 8 -16.15 -0.49 54.94
CA ALA A 8 -15.03 -1.42 54.88
C ALA A 8 -14.55 -1.70 53.44
N LEU A 9 -15.30 -1.31 52.41
CA LEU A 9 -14.95 -1.62 51.00
C LEU A 9 -14.21 -0.47 50.30
N ALA A 10 -14.22 0.72 50.87
CA ALA A 10 -13.54 1.88 50.28
C ALA A 10 -12.02 1.95 50.54
N ALA A 11 -11.53 1.20 51.55
CA ALA A 11 -10.13 1.24 51.93
C ALA A 11 -9.21 0.28 51.11
N LEU A 12 -9.80 -0.63 50.34
CA LEU A 12 -9.01 -1.65 49.62
C LEU A 12 -8.69 -1.26 48.15
N ILE A 13 -9.30 -0.20 47.63
CA ILE A 13 -9.12 0.22 46.23
C ILE A 13 -8.00 1.26 46.08
N ALA A 14 -7.56 1.88 47.16
CA ALA A 14 -6.53 2.93 47.12
C ALA A 14 -5.08 2.41 47.00
N LEU A 15 -4.84 1.11 47.06
CA LEU A 15 -3.48 0.57 47.11
C LEU A 15 -2.95 0.00 45.79
N LEU A 16 -3.71 0.08 44.69
CA LEU A 16 -3.32 -0.50 43.38
C LEU A 16 -2.93 0.50 42.31
N ILE A 17 -2.81 1.81 42.61
CA ILE A 17 -2.49 2.84 41.61
C ILE A 17 -1.03 3.35 41.69
N ALA A 18 -0.18 2.71 42.51
CA ALA A 18 1.20 3.17 42.75
C ALA A 18 2.31 2.28 42.12
N CYS A 19 2.04 1.63 41.01
CA CYS A 19 3.11 0.88 40.32
C CYS A 19 2.91 0.96 38.80
N GLY A 20 3.53 1.91 38.14
CA GLY A 20 3.47 2.01 36.68
C GLY A 20 4.20 3.19 36.08
N LYS A 21 5.29 3.63 36.71
CA LYS A 21 6.21 4.58 36.07
C LYS A 21 7.47 3.82 35.69
N GLN A 22 7.43 3.12 34.58
CA GLN A 22 8.59 2.43 34.03
C GLN A 22 9.32 3.39 33.08
N GLN A 23 10.42 3.94 33.59
CA GLN A 23 11.41 4.65 32.83
C GLN A 23 12.05 3.71 31.81
N ASN A 24 12.01 4.12 30.57
CA ASN A 24 12.77 3.52 29.49
C ASN A 24 14.23 3.92 29.63
N SER A 25 15.04 3.08 30.25
CA SER A 25 16.49 3.20 30.20
C SER A 25 17.02 2.38 29.03
N GLN A 26 17.59 3.08 28.08
CA GLN A 26 18.36 2.53 26.98
C GLN A 26 19.54 1.70 27.53
N THR A 27 19.66 0.48 27.08
CA THR A 27 20.92 -0.25 27.12
C THR A 27 21.14 -0.90 25.76
N SER A 28 22.15 -0.39 25.09
CA SER A 28 22.73 -1.00 23.90
C SER A 28 23.31 -2.36 24.24
N ALA A 29 22.90 -3.40 23.53
CA ALA A 29 23.74 -4.56 23.25
C ALA A 29 23.14 -5.38 22.10
N ASN A 30 23.73 -5.25 20.94
CA ASN A 30 24.15 -6.30 20.02
C ASN A 30 23.34 -7.60 20.02
N GLY A 31 22.57 -7.83 18.99
CA GLY A 31 21.90 -9.09 18.73
C GLY A 31 21.22 -9.01 17.40
N ASN A 32 21.89 -9.51 16.39
CA ASN A 32 21.42 -9.95 15.10
C ASN A 32 19.89 -10.23 15.08
N GLN A 33 19.08 -9.17 15.05
CA GLN A 33 17.69 -9.29 14.71
C GLN A 33 17.62 -9.34 13.18
N GLN A 34 17.33 -10.52 12.72
CA GLN A 34 16.85 -10.78 11.38
C GLN A 34 15.99 -9.60 10.93
N ARG A 35 16.56 -8.82 10.02
CA ARG A 35 15.78 -7.98 9.13
C ARG A 35 14.87 -8.92 8.35
N VAL A 36 13.73 -9.23 8.92
CA VAL A 36 12.56 -9.48 8.13
C VAL A 36 12.38 -8.19 7.36
N SER A 37 12.80 -8.21 6.12
CA SER A 37 12.59 -7.14 5.16
C SER A 37 11.08 -6.98 5.03
N GLN A 38 10.49 -6.22 5.95
CA GLN A 38 9.35 -5.40 5.58
C GLN A 38 9.97 -4.38 4.63
N GLN A 39 10.06 -4.77 3.40
CA GLN A 39 10.17 -3.86 2.29
C GLN A 39 8.93 -2.99 2.46
N ALA A 40 9.10 -1.84 3.10
CA ALA A 40 8.08 -0.81 3.14
C ALA A 40 7.75 -0.59 1.66
N ALA A 41 6.55 -0.98 1.25
CA ALA A 41 6.13 -0.82 -0.12
C ALA A 41 6.30 0.66 -0.44
N ASP A 42 6.97 0.97 -1.55
CA ASP A 42 7.21 2.34 -1.95
C ASP A 42 5.84 3.05 -2.01
N PRO A 43 5.60 4.13 -1.25
CA PRO A 43 4.30 4.80 -1.22
C PRO A 43 3.81 5.20 -2.61
N LYS A 44 4.72 5.48 -3.53
CA LYS A 44 4.42 5.81 -4.93
C LYS A 44 3.88 4.58 -5.67
N ILE A 45 4.44 3.40 -5.41
CA ILE A 45 3.97 2.13 -6.00
C ILE A 45 2.59 1.77 -5.44
N GLU A 46 2.37 1.93 -4.14
CA GLU A 46 1.05 1.71 -3.53
C GLU A 46 -0.01 2.67 -4.08
N ARG A 47 0.32 3.96 -4.24
CA ARG A 47 -0.58 4.91 -4.90
C ARG A 47 -0.86 4.49 -6.34
N GLY A 48 0.16 4.07 -7.08
CA GLY A 48 0.02 3.60 -8.46
C GLY A 48 -0.90 2.39 -8.59
N LYS A 49 -0.84 1.46 -7.63
CA LYS A 49 -1.77 0.33 -7.55
C LYS A 49 -3.20 0.81 -7.32
N ALA A 50 -3.40 1.76 -6.40
CA ALA A 50 -4.72 2.34 -6.17
C ALA A 50 -5.26 3.01 -7.45
N VAL A 51 -4.44 3.80 -8.14
CA VAL A 51 -4.81 4.44 -9.42
C VAL A 51 -5.20 3.39 -10.47
N TYR A 52 -4.46 2.28 -10.57
CA TYR A 52 -4.76 1.18 -11.48
C TYR A 52 -6.18 0.62 -11.26
N ASP A 53 -6.57 0.45 -10.00
CA ASP A 53 -7.88 -0.06 -9.61
C ASP A 53 -8.98 1.02 -9.81
N GLU A 54 -8.74 2.24 -9.35
CA GLU A 54 -9.67 3.38 -9.40
C GLU A 54 -10.03 3.81 -10.83
N THR A 55 -9.06 3.75 -11.74
CA THR A 55 -9.26 4.13 -13.15
C THR A 55 -9.78 2.99 -14.04
N GLY A 56 -10.04 1.83 -13.44
CA GLY A 56 -10.67 0.70 -14.11
C GLY A 56 -9.77 -0.07 -15.06
N CYS A 57 -8.46 0.08 -14.99
CA CYS A 57 -7.50 -0.68 -15.79
C CYS A 57 -7.68 -2.19 -15.64
N ALA A 58 -7.99 -2.64 -14.42
CA ALA A 58 -8.28 -4.03 -14.08
C ALA A 58 -9.50 -4.62 -14.82
N THR A 59 -10.37 -3.79 -15.37
CA THR A 59 -11.52 -4.28 -16.16
C THR A 59 -11.08 -5.01 -17.43
N CYS A 60 -9.99 -4.55 -18.04
CA CYS A 60 -9.46 -5.09 -19.29
C CYS A 60 -8.15 -5.85 -19.12
N HIS A 61 -7.32 -5.45 -18.19
CA HIS A 61 -5.97 -6.00 -17.98
C HIS A 61 -5.87 -6.86 -16.74
N ALA A 62 -5.23 -8.02 -16.85
CA ALA A 62 -4.91 -8.86 -15.72
C ALA A 62 -3.48 -8.61 -15.21
N ILE A 63 -3.31 -8.73 -13.88
CA ILE A 63 -2.04 -8.87 -13.19
C ILE A 63 -2.16 -10.16 -12.35
N GLY A 64 -1.33 -11.14 -12.65
CA GLY A 64 -1.50 -12.49 -12.14
C GLY A 64 -2.82 -13.11 -12.64
N GLU A 65 -3.61 -13.58 -11.69
CA GLU A 65 -4.92 -14.15 -12.00
C GLU A 65 -6.08 -13.15 -11.84
N ILE A 66 -5.79 -11.93 -11.42
CA ILE A 66 -6.78 -10.89 -11.11
C ILE A 66 -6.88 -9.91 -12.27
N GLY A 67 -8.10 -9.65 -12.73
CA GLY A 67 -8.40 -8.68 -13.78
C GLY A 67 -8.99 -9.28 -15.05
N GLY A 68 -9.31 -8.41 -16.01
CA GLY A 68 -9.89 -8.76 -17.29
C GLY A 68 -8.86 -9.34 -18.27
N ARG A 69 -9.37 -9.98 -19.30
CA ARG A 69 -8.56 -10.62 -20.36
C ARG A 69 -8.82 -10.03 -21.75
N THR A 70 -9.51 -8.91 -21.81
CA THR A 70 -9.79 -8.19 -23.07
C THR A 70 -8.53 -7.48 -23.57
N GLY A 71 -7.74 -6.95 -22.64
CA GLY A 71 -6.40 -6.42 -22.89
C GLY A 71 -5.29 -7.45 -22.59
N PRO A 72 -4.04 -7.15 -22.97
CA PRO A 72 -2.91 -8.01 -22.61
C PRO A 72 -2.66 -8.03 -21.11
N SER A 73 -2.12 -9.17 -20.60
CA SER A 73 -1.59 -9.24 -19.23
C SER A 73 -0.46 -8.23 -19.03
N LEU A 74 -0.41 -7.66 -17.81
CA LEU A 74 0.59 -6.68 -17.41
C LEU A 74 1.66 -7.25 -16.46
N ASP A 75 1.67 -8.56 -16.21
CA ASP A 75 2.57 -9.22 -15.26
C ASP A 75 4.05 -8.85 -15.40
N LYS A 76 4.50 -8.59 -16.62
CA LYS A 76 5.89 -8.29 -16.97
C LYS A 76 6.01 -7.00 -17.76
N ILE A 77 5.08 -6.08 -17.59
CA ILE A 77 5.06 -4.86 -18.41
C ILE A 77 6.29 -3.98 -18.17
N GLY A 78 6.80 -3.93 -16.93
CA GLY A 78 7.99 -3.18 -16.55
C GLY A 78 9.29 -3.80 -17.07
N SER A 79 9.27 -5.06 -17.56
CA SER A 79 10.40 -5.66 -18.29
C SER A 79 10.30 -5.42 -19.79
N LYS A 80 9.11 -5.07 -20.29
CA LYS A 80 8.85 -4.94 -21.72
C LYS A 80 9.04 -3.52 -22.25
N TYR A 81 8.73 -2.51 -21.43
CA TYR A 81 8.77 -1.10 -21.79
C TYR A 81 9.51 -0.28 -20.74
N ASP A 82 10.21 0.75 -21.21
CA ASP A 82 10.76 1.81 -20.37
C ASP A 82 9.68 2.84 -19.98
N THR A 83 10.04 3.77 -19.12
CA THR A 83 9.14 4.81 -18.61
C THR A 83 8.54 5.68 -19.72
N GLU A 84 9.35 6.13 -20.64
CA GLU A 84 8.92 7.04 -21.73
C GLU A 84 7.94 6.35 -22.67
N LYS A 85 8.26 5.11 -23.05
CA LYS A 85 7.40 4.30 -23.91
C LYS A 85 6.06 4.00 -23.23
N LEU A 86 6.11 3.63 -21.95
CA LEU A 86 4.90 3.30 -21.20
C LEU A 86 4.03 4.54 -20.97
N LYS A 87 4.65 5.69 -20.64
CA LYS A 87 3.96 6.99 -20.55
C LYS A 87 3.26 7.35 -21.86
N GLY A 88 3.97 7.20 -22.98
CA GLY A 88 3.41 7.45 -24.30
C GLY A 88 2.20 6.56 -24.63
N ILE A 89 2.24 5.28 -24.24
CA ILE A 89 1.14 4.33 -24.42
C ILE A 89 -0.06 4.72 -23.57
N LEU A 90 0.15 5.10 -22.31
CA LEU A 90 -0.93 5.51 -21.40
C LEU A 90 -1.63 6.78 -21.88
N LEU A 91 -0.88 7.75 -22.34
CA LEU A 91 -1.43 9.02 -22.82
C LEU A 91 -2.04 8.93 -24.23
N ASN A 92 -1.50 8.06 -25.08
CA ASN A 92 -2.01 7.84 -26.42
C ASN A 92 -1.85 6.37 -26.84
N PRO A 93 -2.77 5.49 -26.45
CA PRO A 93 -2.68 4.05 -26.72
C PRO A 93 -2.65 3.72 -28.23
N LYS A 94 -3.19 4.61 -29.08
CA LYS A 94 -3.19 4.43 -30.53
C LYS A 94 -1.81 4.50 -31.15
N THR A 95 -0.81 5.04 -30.44
CA THR A 95 0.60 5.00 -30.89
C THR A 95 1.17 3.59 -30.91
N LEU A 96 0.65 2.69 -30.06
CA LEU A 96 1.05 1.29 -30.05
C LEU A 96 0.20 0.44 -30.98
N ASN A 97 -1.11 0.67 -30.97
CA ASN A 97 -2.07 -0.04 -31.81
C ASN A 97 -3.17 0.95 -32.27
N PRO A 98 -3.21 1.33 -33.55
CA PRO A 98 -4.21 2.26 -34.07
C PRO A 98 -5.66 1.82 -33.88
N ASN A 99 -5.89 0.50 -33.77
CA ASN A 99 -7.22 -0.10 -33.61
C ASN A 99 -7.56 -0.43 -32.16
N THR A 100 -6.78 0.05 -31.19
CA THR A 100 -7.05 -0.22 -29.79
C THR A 100 -8.35 0.41 -29.31
N VAL A 101 -9.05 -0.29 -28.43
CA VAL A 101 -10.21 0.23 -27.68
C VAL A 101 -9.81 0.77 -26.30
N MET A 102 -8.52 0.66 -25.93
CA MET A 102 -7.99 1.21 -24.69
C MET A 102 -8.14 2.73 -24.71
N PRO A 103 -8.81 3.34 -23.70
CA PRO A 103 -8.90 4.78 -23.59
C PRO A 103 -7.54 5.37 -23.13
N PRO A 104 -7.27 6.65 -23.47
CA PRO A 104 -6.15 7.37 -22.84
C PRO A 104 -6.33 7.50 -21.34
N PHE A 105 -5.22 7.59 -20.61
CA PHE A 105 -5.26 7.89 -19.19
C PHE A 105 -5.64 9.35 -18.96
N GLU A 106 -6.64 9.61 -18.11
CA GLU A 106 -7.20 10.94 -17.80
C GLU A 106 -7.10 11.21 -16.29
N GLY A 107 -5.90 11.12 -15.72
CA GLY A 107 -5.63 11.44 -14.32
C GLY A 107 -4.71 12.66 -14.17
N SER A 108 -4.38 13.00 -12.93
CA SER A 108 -3.36 14.01 -12.64
C SER A 108 -1.97 13.50 -13.06
N GLU A 109 -1.02 14.44 -13.24
CA GLU A 109 0.38 14.06 -13.51
C GLU A 109 0.98 13.24 -12.37
N GLU A 110 0.60 13.54 -11.11
CA GLU A 110 1.03 12.78 -9.94
C GLU A 110 0.51 11.33 -9.97
N ASP A 111 -0.76 11.14 -10.34
CA ASP A 111 -1.35 9.81 -10.51
C ASP A 111 -0.73 9.04 -11.66
N LEU A 112 -0.44 9.72 -12.76
CA LEU A 112 0.27 9.13 -13.91
C LEU A 112 1.65 8.63 -13.50
N GLU A 113 2.41 9.44 -12.77
CA GLU A 113 3.72 9.04 -12.29
C GLU A 113 3.67 7.87 -11.29
N ALA A 114 2.67 7.87 -10.41
CA ALA A 114 2.45 6.77 -9.49
C ALA A 114 2.07 5.48 -10.23
N LEU A 115 1.16 5.57 -11.20
CA LEU A 115 0.78 4.45 -12.06
C LEU A 115 1.99 3.88 -12.83
N LEU A 116 2.83 4.76 -13.38
CA LEU A 116 4.07 4.35 -14.07
C LEU A 116 5.00 3.60 -13.10
N ALA A 117 5.21 4.10 -11.89
CA ALA A 117 6.05 3.45 -10.89
C ALA A 117 5.53 2.03 -10.56
N TYR A 118 4.21 1.90 -10.39
CA TYR A 118 3.58 0.60 -10.15
C TYR A 118 3.77 -0.34 -11.35
N LEU A 119 3.42 0.08 -12.56
CA LEU A 119 3.52 -0.77 -13.74
C LEU A 119 4.97 -1.18 -14.04
N LEU A 120 5.93 -0.27 -13.85
CA LEU A 120 7.35 -0.56 -14.02
C LEU A 120 7.92 -1.51 -12.94
N SER A 121 7.24 -1.67 -11.81
CA SER A 121 7.61 -2.63 -10.76
C SER A 121 7.23 -4.06 -11.13
N LEU A 122 6.31 -4.26 -12.07
CA LEU A 122 5.86 -5.56 -12.56
C LEU A 122 6.88 -6.16 -13.55
N LYS A 123 7.72 -7.10 -13.06
CA LYS A 123 8.85 -7.69 -13.81
C LYS A 123 8.84 -9.22 -13.79
#